data_6ac3d45b5c7a8077d5a49dfb2a459386
#
_entry.id   6ac3d45b5c7a8077d5a49dfb2a459386
#
_cell.length_a   1.000
_cell.length_b   1.000
_cell.length_c   1.000
_cell.angle_alpha   90.00
_cell.angle_beta   90.00
_cell.angle_gamma   90.00
#
_symmetry.space_group_name_H-M   'P 1'
#
loop_
_entity.id
_entity.type
_entity.pdbx_description
1 polymer ?
#
loop_
_entity_poly.entity_id
_entity_poly.type
_entity_poly.pdbx_seq_one_letter_code
_entity_poly.pdbx_strand_id
1 'polypeptide(L)'
;MKYLICSDIHGSFEACKKIISQFESFNCDKIIILGDTLYHGPRNPLPEGHNPKAVAELLNKYADKIIACRGNCDAEVDQMVLQFQTMADYVQIIEDNVTLFCTHGHVYAPILSSGTIPAGCETASKKIIIKNPAICFYGHTHVSVLEKSEDYIVCNPGSPSLPKMETAPGFAIYQNKKITLYNLEGEEIKSLAL
;
A
#
# COMPACT_ATOMS: atom_id res chain seq x y z
N MET A 1 -6.17 7.53 14.74
CA MET A 1 -4.92 6.72 14.69
C MET A 1 -3.99 7.24 13.60
N LYS A 2 -2.71 6.87 13.65
CA LYS A 2 -1.71 7.18 12.62
C LYS A 2 -1.31 5.89 11.90
N TYR A 3 -1.51 5.86 10.60
CA TYR A 3 -1.23 4.68 9.78
C TYR A 3 -0.05 4.97 8.85
N LEU A 4 0.91 4.04 8.77
CA LEU A 4 1.83 3.98 7.65
C LEU A 4 1.23 3.04 6.60
N ILE A 5 1.20 3.46 5.34
CA ILE A 5 0.66 2.68 4.23
C ILE A 5 1.78 2.40 3.23
N CYS A 6 2.01 1.14 2.89
CA CYS A 6 2.96 0.69 1.88
C CYS A 6 2.35 -0.40 1.00
N SER A 7 2.97 -0.66 -0.14
CA SER A 7 2.54 -1.66 -1.12
C SER A 7 3.74 -2.20 -1.89
N ASP A 8 3.59 -3.37 -2.52
CA ASP A 8 4.54 -3.85 -3.53
C ASP A 8 5.99 -3.94 -3.02
N ILE A 9 6.17 -4.56 -1.84
CA ILE A 9 7.49 -4.82 -1.21
C ILE A 9 8.27 -5.88 -2.00
N HIS A 10 7.55 -6.87 -2.56
CA HIS A 10 8.10 -7.90 -3.44
C HIS A 10 9.33 -8.65 -2.87
N GLY A 11 9.33 -8.91 -1.56
CA GLY A 11 10.38 -9.66 -0.89
C GLY A 11 11.72 -8.91 -0.73
N SER A 12 11.77 -7.60 -0.97
CA SER A 12 12.95 -6.79 -0.69
C SER A 12 13.11 -6.57 0.82
N PHE A 13 14.12 -7.20 1.40
CA PHE A 13 14.41 -7.04 2.82
C PHE A 13 14.92 -5.64 3.14
N GLU A 14 15.71 -5.05 2.24
CA GLU A 14 16.23 -3.69 2.41
C GLU A 14 15.10 -2.65 2.42
N ALA A 15 14.17 -2.74 1.47
CA ALA A 15 13.00 -1.86 1.45
C ALA A 15 12.11 -2.07 2.68
N CYS A 16 11.87 -3.34 3.07
CA CYS A 16 11.08 -3.65 4.25
C CYS A 16 11.70 -3.07 5.54
N LYS A 17 13.03 -3.17 5.71
CA LYS A 17 13.72 -2.55 6.86
C LYS A 17 13.51 -1.03 6.90
N LYS A 18 13.62 -0.35 5.75
CA LYS A 18 13.38 1.09 5.67
C LYS A 18 11.94 1.45 6.05
N ILE A 19 10.93 0.70 5.55
CA ILE A 19 9.53 0.88 5.92
C ILE A 19 9.32 0.73 7.42
N ILE A 20 9.89 -0.30 8.04
CA ILE A 20 9.78 -0.50 9.50
C ILE A 20 10.49 0.62 10.27
N SER A 21 11.66 1.06 9.82
CA SER A 21 12.36 2.21 10.43
C SER A 21 11.52 3.48 10.36
N GLN A 22 10.85 3.74 9.24
CA GLN A 22 9.93 4.89 9.11
C GLN A 22 8.68 4.73 9.99
N PHE A 23 8.12 3.52 10.07
CA PHE A 23 7.00 3.24 10.96
C PHE A 23 7.32 3.63 12.41
N GLU A 24 8.50 3.26 12.90
CA GLU A 24 8.98 3.59 14.24
C GLU A 24 9.30 5.09 14.39
N SER A 25 10.03 5.66 13.44
CA SER A 25 10.44 7.07 13.44
C SER A 25 9.25 8.04 13.45
N PHE A 26 8.23 7.75 12.67
CA PHE A 26 7.00 8.54 12.64
C PHE A 26 6.04 8.22 13.81
N ASN A 27 6.37 7.27 14.68
CA ASN A 27 5.50 6.80 15.77
C ASN A 27 4.10 6.45 15.27
N CYS A 28 4.01 5.62 14.22
CA CYS A 28 2.74 5.17 13.68
C CYS A 28 2.11 4.07 14.55
N ASP A 29 0.79 4.04 14.62
CA ASP A 29 0.03 3.05 15.42
C ASP A 29 -0.11 1.72 14.69
N LYS A 30 -0.33 1.76 13.37
CA LYS A 30 -0.56 0.60 12.50
C LYS A 30 0.15 0.74 11.17
N ILE A 31 0.41 -0.42 10.54
CA ILE A 31 0.92 -0.53 9.17
C ILE A 31 -0.19 -1.10 8.31
N ILE A 32 -0.47 -0.49 7.15
CA ILE A 32 -1.35 -1.04 6.13
C ILE A 32 -0.47 -1.49 4.96
N ILE A 33 -0.51 -2.79 4.64
CA ILE A 33 0.18 -3.37 3.48
C ILE A 33 -0.86 -3.66 2.41
N LEU A 34 -0.72 -3.03 1.25
CA LEU A 34 -1.70 -3.14 0.16
C LEU A 34 -1.44 -4.33 -0.79
N GLY A 35 -0.67 -5.33 -0.35
CA GLY A 35 -0.39 -6.55 -1.11
C GLY A 35 0.98 -6.59 -1.77
N ASP A 36 1.24 -7.69 -2.48
CA ASP A 36 2.50 -8.02 -3.14
C ASP A 36 3.70 -7.96 -2.17
N THR A 37 3.58 -8.73 -1.09
CA THR A 37 4.48 -8.63 0.06
C THR A 37 5.78 -9.42 -0.14
N LEU A 38 5.69 -10.71 -0.52
CA LEU A 38 6.84 -11.63 -0.51
C LEU A 38 7.37 -11.97 -1.90
N TYR A 39 6.49 -12.24 -2.87
CA TYR A 39 6.87 -12.69 -4.20
C TYR A 39 7.06 -11.51 -5.17
N HIS A 40 8.17 -11.51 -5.91
CA HIS A 40 8.47 -10.44 -6.86
C HIS A 40 7.58 -10.46 -8.12
N GLY A 41 6.94 -11.60 -8.43
CA GLY A 41 6.15 -11.80 -9.64
C GLY A 41 7.01 -12.07 -10.89
N PRO A 42 6.48 -12.79 -11.88
CA PRO A 42 7.26 -13.24 -13.03
C PRO A 42 7.64 -12.11 -14.01
N ARG A 43 6.98 -10.97 -13.92
CA ARG A 43 7.17 -9.82 -14.82
C ARG A 43 8.15 -8.77 -14.28
N ASN A 44 8.46 -8.82 -12.98
CA ASN A 44 9.35 -7.86 -12.36
C ASN A 44 10.77 -8.42 -12.25
N PRO A 45 11.83 -7.59 -12.27
CA PRO A 45 13.14 -8.02 -11.88
C PRO A 45 13.16 -8.38 -10.39
N LEU A 46 14.16 -9.14 -9.95
CA LEU A 46 14.39 -9.32 -8.52
C LEU A 46 14.78 -7.97 -7.90
N PRO A 47 14.07 -7.52 -6.87
CA PRO A 47 14.45 -6.28 -6.19
C PRO A 47 15.76 -6.45 -5.42
N GLU A 48 16.41 -5.33 -5.14
CA GLU A 48 17.60 -5.30 -4.29
C GLU A 48 17.31 -5.92 -2.91
N GLY A 49 18.23 -6.76 -2.44
CA GLY A 49 18.09 -7.44 -1.16
C GLY A 49 16.91 -8.43 -1.10
N HIS A 50 16.50 -9.04 -2.24
CA HIS A 50 15.40 -10.01 -2.28
C HIS A 50 15.65 -11.18 -1.33
N ASN A 51 14.88 -11.23 -0.24
CA ASN A 51 14.90 -12.27 0.76
C ASN A 51 13.53 -12.37 1.44
N PRO A 52 12.55 -13.04 0.80
CA PRO A 52 11.18 -13.11 1.31
C PRO A 52 11.07 -13.76 2.70
N LYS A 53 11.97 -14.71 3.02
CA LYS A 53 12.00 -15.30 4.36
C LYS A 53 12.34 -14.24 5.43
N ALA A 54 13.37 -13.44 5.20
CA ALA A 54 13.76 -12.38 6.13
C ALA A 54 12.67 -11.28 6.23
N VAL A 55 11.97 -10.98 5.12
CA VAL A 55 10.81 -10.07 5.14
C VAL A 55 9.71 -10.62 6.04
N ALA A 56 9.33 -11.90 5.88
CA ALA A 56 8.32 -12.53 6.72
C ALA A 56 8.71 -12.53 8.21
N GLU A 57 9.96 -12.89 8.52
CA GLU A 57 10.49 -12.88 9.89
C GLU A 57 10.46 -11.47 10.51
N LEU A 58 10.76 -10.43 9.73
CA LEU A 58 10.71 -9.05 10.20
C LEU A 58 9.27 -8.58 10.43
N LEU A 59 8.38 -8.77 9.45
CA LEU A 59 6.98 -8.33 9.54
C LEU A 59 6.23 -9.05 10.66
N ASN A 60 6.51 -10.33 10.91
CA ASN A 60 5.88 -11.09 11.98
C ASN A 60 6.14 -10.52 13.38
N LYS A 61 7.21 -9.75 13.58
CA LYS A 61 7.45 -9.02 14.84
C LYS A 61 6.44 -7.90 15.09
N TYR A 62 5.73 -7.48 14.03
CA TYR A 62 4.71 -6.42 14.04
C TYR A 62 3.33 -6.94 13.66
N ALA A 63 3.10 -8.25 13.73
CA ALA A 63 1.86 -8.87 13.26
C ALA A 63 0.59 -8.28 13.88
N ASP A 64 0.64 -7.91 15.16
CA ASP A 64 -0.46 -7.25 15.90
C ASP A 64 -0.74 -5.81 15.42
N LYS A 65 0.18 -5.20 14.68
CA LYS A 65 0.09 -3.84 14.14
C LYS A 65 -0.20 -3.80 12.65
N ILE A 66 -0.16 -4.94 11.95
CA ILE A 66 -0.33 -5.00 10.49
C ILE A 66 -1.78 -5.28 10.12
N ILE A 67 -2.26 -4.53 9.13
CA ILE A 67 -3.51 -4.76 8.39
C ILE A 67 -3.09 -4.94 6.93
N ALA A 68 -3.50 -6.03 6.28
CA ALA A 68 -3.06 -6.28 4.91
C ALA A 68 -4.19 -6.67 3.96
N CYS A 69 -4.01 -6.34 2.69
CA CYS A 69 -4.80 -6.83 1.57
C CYS A 69 -3.98 -7.81 0.74
N ARG A 70 -4.65 -8.63 -0.07
CA ARG A 70 -4.04 -9.53 -1.03
C ARG A 70 -3.64 -8.78 -2.29
N GLY A 71 -2.38 -8.94 -2.72
CA GLY A 71 -1.92 -8.56 -4.05
C GLY A 71 -2.10 -9.69 -5.07
N ASN A 72 -1.76 -9.42 -6.34
CA ASN A 72 -1.83 -10.43 -7.39
C ASN A 72 -0.68 -11.43 -7.35
N CYS A 73 0.40 -11.11 -6.65
CA CYS A 73 1.53 -12.02 -6.45
C CYS A 73 1.44 -12.77 -5.11
N ASP A 74 0.54 -12.41 -4.21
CA ASP A 74 0.36 -13.09 -2.94
C ASP A 74 -0.43 -14.39 -3.13
N ALA A 75 0.01 -15.46 -2.45
CA ALA A 75 -0.56 -16.79 -2.54
C ALA A 75 -0.87 -17.36 -1.16
N GLU A 76 -1.64 -18.45 -1.12
CA GLU A 76 -1.98 -19.14 0.13
C GLU A 76 -0.73 -19.57 0.93
N VAL A 77 0.39 -19.84 0.25
CA VAL A 77 1.65 -20.18 0.91
C VAL A 77 2.22 -19.01 1.72
N ASP A 78 1.95 -17.76 1.33
CA ASP A 78 2.40 -16.58 2.07
C ASP A 78 1.65 -16.49 3.40
N GLN A 79 0.35 -16.83 3.43
CA GLN A 79 -0.43 -16.91 4.66
C GLN A 79 0.08 -17.99 5.62
N MET A 80 0.78 -19.02 5.13
CA MET A 80 1.36 -20.05 6.01
C MET A 80 2.58 -19.53 6.79
N VAL A 81 3.25 -18.50 6.32
CA VAL A 81 4.48 -17.94 6.92
C VAL A 81 4.26 -16.58 7.59
N LEU A 82 3.23 -15.83 7.18
CA LEU A 82 2.86 -14.54 7.78
C LEU A 82 1.85 -14.75 8.91
N GLN A 83 2.09 -14.12 10.07
CA GLN A 83 1.28 -14.25 11.27
C GLN A 83 0.11 -13.25 11.35
N PHE A 84 -0.13 -12.52 10.28
CA PHE A 84 -1.27 -11.61 10.11
C PHE A 84 -2.05 -12.01 8.85
N GLN A 85 -3.32 -11.63 8.78
CA GLN A 85 -4.19 -11.99 7.67
C GLN A 85 -3.80 -11.21 6.41
N THR A 86 -3.59 -11.91 5.27
CA THR A 86 -3.11 -11.32 4.02
C THR A 86 -4.03 -11.57 2.81
N MET A 87 -5.05 -12.44 2.93
CA MET A 87 -5.81 -12.96 1.78
C MET A 87 -7.11 -12.23 1.50
N ALA A 88 -7.35 -11.07 2.11
CA ALA A 88 -8.54 -10.26 1.83
C ALA A 88 -8.33 -9.40 0.57
N ASP A 89 -9.25 -9.44 -0.39
CA ASP A 89 -9.18 -8.62 -1.61
C ASP A 89 -9.26 -7.11 -1.31
N TYR A 90 -9.85 -6.75 -0.18
CA TYR A 90 -9.87 -5.39 0.35
C TYR A 90 -10.07 -5.39 1.87
N VAL A 91 -9.69 -4.30 2.50
CA VAL A 91 -10.00 -4.00 3.91
C VAL A 91 -10.66 -2.62 3.98
N GLN A 92 -11.64 -2.49 4.85
CA GLN A 92 -12.34 -1.24 5.11
C GLN A 92 -12.15 -0.84 6.58
N ILE A 93 -11.62 0.35 6.80
CA ILE A 93 -11.42 0.92 8.14
C ILE A 93 -12.29 2.17 8.22
N ILE A 94 -13.06 2.31 9.29
CA ILE A 94 -13.85 3.52 9.55
C ILE A 94 -13.23 4.22 10.75
N GLU A 95 -12.74 5.43 10.52
CA GLU A 95 -12.14 6.28 11.55
C GLU A 95 -12.60 7.73 11.41
N ASP A 96 -13.08 8.32 12.48
CA ASP A 96 -13.57 9.71 12.52
C ASP A 96 -14.58 10.04 11.40
N ASN A 97 -15.48 9.08 11.11
CA ASN A 97 -16.46 9.14 10.02
C ASN A 97 -15.83 9.19 8.60
N VAL A 98 -14.56 8.80 8.46
CA VAL A 98 -13.89 8.62 7.18
C VAL A 98 -13.76 7.14 6.90
N THR A 99 -14.13 6.72 5.71
CA THR A 99 -13.90 5.35 5.22
C THR A 99 -12.53 5.28 4.52
N LEU A 100 -11.62 4.49 5.07
CA LEU A 100 -10.38 4.11 4.40
C LEU A 100 -10.63 2.79 3.70
N PHE A 101 -10.70 2.80 2.39
CA PHE A 101 -10.82 1.60 1.56
C PHE A 101 -9.44 1.22 1.05
N CYS A 102 -8.94 0.08 1.49
CA CYS A 102 -7.61 -0.42 1.18
C CYS A 102 -7.72 -1.64 0.27
N THR A 103 -7.07 -1.61 -0.87
CA THR A 103 -7.04 -2.70 -1.84
C THR A 103 -5.69 -2.72 -2.56
N HIS A 104 -5.38 -3.81 -3.25
CA HIS A 104 -4.19 -3.82 -4.11
C HIS A 104 -4.41 -3.12 -5.46
N GLY A 105 -5.60 -3.17 -6.04
CA GLY A 105 -5.90 -2.53 -7.34
C GLY A 105 -6.18 -3.52 -8.47
N HIS A 106 -5.81 -4.79 -8.34
CA HIS A 106 -6.00 -5.82 -9.38
C HIS A 106 -7.42 -6.42 -9.42
N VAL A 107 -8.15 -6.39 -8.30
CA VAL A 107 -9.56 -6.83 -8.22
C VAL A 107 -10.49 -5.63 -8.16
N TYR A 108 -10.19 -4.68 -7.28
CA TYR A 108 -10.93 -3.43 -7.11
C TYR A 108 -10.04 -2.26 -7.52
N ALA A 109 -10.43 -1.52 -8.57
CA ALA A 109 -9.69 -0.36 -9.04
C ALA A 109 -10.40 0.95 -8.69
N PRO A 110 -9.66 1.98 -8.23
CA PRO A 110 -10.22 3.31 -8.05
C PRO A 110 -10.52 3.98 -9.39
N ILE A 111 -11.30 5.06 -9.33
CA ILE A 111 -11.47 5.99 -10.44
C ILE A 111 -10.64 7.24 -10.11
N LEU A 112 -9.73 7.61 -11.01
CA LEU A 112 -8.87 8.79 -10.90
C LEU A 112 -9.67 10.08 -11.14
N SER A 113 -9.07 11.22 -10.85
CA SER A 113 -9.64 12.55 -11.13
C SER A 113 -9.98 12.78 -12.61
N SER A 114 -9.27 12.08 -13.51
CA SER A 114 -9.57 12.05 -14.96
C SER A 114 -10.83 11.26 -15.33
N GLY A 115 -11.48 10.60 -14.38
CA GLY A 115 -12.60 9.66 -14.64
C GLY A 115 -12.17 8.29 -15.19
N THR A 116 -10.86 8.01 -15.26
CA THR A 116 -10.30 6.75 -15.76
C THR A 116 -9.84 5.83 -14.63
N ILE A 117 -9.66 4.56 -14.94
CA ILE A 117 -8.98 3.60 -14.06
C ILE A 117 -7.46 3.80 -14.21
N PRO A 118 -6.64 3.65 -13.14
CA PRO A 118 -5.19 3.74 -13.24
C PRO A 118 -4.63 2.78 -14.30
N ALA A 119 -3.67 3.25 -15.10
CA ALA A 119 -2.95 2.39 -16.02
C ALA A 119 -2.28 1.23 -15.23
N GLY A 120 -2.47 0.00 -15.72
CA GLY A 120 -2.06 -1.23 -15.02
C GLY A 120 -3.18 -1.89 -14.21
N CYS A 121 -4.29 -1.20 -13.93
CA CYS A 121 -5.46 -1.75 -13.25
C CYS A 121 -6.62 -2.11 -14.22
N GLU A 122 -6.39 -2.13 -15.52
CA GLU A 122 -7.45 -2.33 -16.54
C GLU A 122 -8.13 -3.69 -16.44
N THR A 123 -7.43 -4.68 -15.89
CA THR A 123 -7.95 -6.03 -15.66
C THR A 123 -8.80 -6.16 -14.40
N ALA A 124 -8.89 -5.10 -13.60
CA ALA A 124 -9.71 -5.13 -12.39
C ALA A 124 -11.17 -5.44 -12.70
N SER A 125 -11.70 -6.46 -12.03
CA SER A 125 -13.08 -6.94 -12.25
C SER A 125 -14.14 -6.00 -11.69
N LYS A 126 -13.78 -5.11 -10.78
CA LYS A 126 -14.68 -4.22 -10.04
C LYS A 126 -14.14 -2.80 -9.93
N LYS A 127 -15.03 -1.83 -10.13
CA LYS A 127 -14.76 -0.43 -9.80
C LYS A 127 -15.14 -0.15 -8.35
N ILE A 128 -14.36 0.69 -7.69
CA ILE A 128 -14.65 1.11 -6.33
C ILE A 128 -15.73 2.18 -6.38
N ILE A 129 -16.80 1.97 -5.63
CA ILE A 129 -17.87 2.94 -5.43
C ILE A 129 -17.97 3.16 -3.91
N ILE A 130 -17.30 4.21 -3.42
CA ILE A 130 -17.37 4.63 -2.03
C ILE A 130 -17.87 6.06 -1.99
N LYS A 131 -18.75 6.35 -1.03
CA LYS A 131 -19.29 7.71 -0.83
C LYS A 131 -18.79 8.31 0.48
N ASN A 132 -18.70 9.58 0.48
CA ASN A 132 -18.30 10.60 1.42
C ASN A 132 -18.35 10.34 2.92
N PRO A 133 -17.35 10.81 3.63
CA PRO A 133 -16.00 11.11 3.19
C PRO A 133 -15.20 9.80 3.05
N ALA A 134 -14.37 9.67 2.02
CA ALA A 134 -13.64 8.44 1.78
C ALA A 134 -12.23 8.69 1.24
N ILE A 135 -11.36 7.72 1.50
CA ILE A 135 -10.01 7.64 0.93
C ILE A 135 -9.83 6.23 0.38
N CYS A 136 -9.40 6.13 -0.85
CA CYS A 136 -9.03 4.86 -1.47
C CYS A 136 -7.53 4.72 -1.55
N PHE A 137 -6.98 3.75 -0.84
CA PHE A 137 -5.60 3.32 -0.95
C PHE A 137 -5.49 2.11 -1.89
N TYR A 138 -4.57 2.17 -2.87
CA TYR A 138 -4.29 1.07 -3.78
C TYR A 138 -2.80 0.94 -4.09
N GLY A 139 -2.35 -0.20 -4.59
CA GLY A 139 -0.97 -0.50 -5.00
C GLY A 139 -0.86 -0.91 -6.47
N HIS A 140 -0.22 -2.05 -6.74
CA HIS A 140 -0.17 -2.76 -8.03
C HIS A 140 0.59 -2.06 -9.15
N THR A 141 0.40 -0.77 -9.33
CA THR A 141 1.01 -0.02 -10.45
C THR A 141 2.48 0.33 -10.20
N HIS A 142 2.91 0.32 -8.94
CA HIS A 142 4.21 0.81 -8.45
C HIS A 142 4.45 2.31 -8.71
N VAL A 143 3.42 3.05 -9.06
CA VAL A 143 3.48 4.49 -9.35
C VAL A 143 2.81 5.24 -8.22
N SER A 144 3.52 6.16 -7.59
CA SER A 144 2.93 6.96 -6.51
C SER A 144 1.91 7.96 -7.07
N VAL A 145 0.72 7.98 -6.47
CA VAL A 145 -0.39 8.86 -6.84
C VAL A 145 -1.02 9.43 -5.58
N LEU A 146 -1.31 10.71 -5.56
CA LEU A 146 -2.16 11.33 -4.54
C LEU A 146 -2.99 12.42 -5.19
N GLU A 147 -4.29 12.19 -5.32
CA GLU A 147 -5.18 13.13 -5.98
C GLU A 147 -6.60 13.06 -5.42
N LYS A 148 -7.37 14.11 -5.65
CA LYS A 148 -8.79 14.14 -5.32
C LYS A 148 -9.59 13.75 -6.57
N SER A 149 -10.30 12.63 -6.49
CA SER A 149 -11.33 12.24 -7.44
C SER A 149 -12.64 12.96 -7.09
N GLU A 150 -13.68 12.73 -7.88
CA GLU A 150 -14.99 13.37 -7.67
C GLU A 150 -15.58 13.00 -6.31
N ASP A 151 -15.51 11.73 -5.90
CA ASP A 151 -16.17 11.21 -4.70
C ASP A 151 -15.22 10.95 -3.52
N TYR A 152 -13.88 10.85 -3.74
CA TYR A 152 -12.93 10.46 -2.71
C TYR A 152 -11.48 10.88 -3.06
N ILE A 153 -10.59 10.78 -2.08
CA ILE A 153 -9.15 10.91 -2.31
C ILE A 153 -8.60 9.55 -2.73
N VAL A 154 -7.79 9.54 -3.79
CA VAL A 154 -7.07 8.37 -4.26
C VAL A 154 -5.61 8.49 -3.86
N CYS A 155 -5.06 7.45 -3.25
CA CYS A 155 -3.66 7.38 -2.86
C CYS A 155 -3.05 6.02 -3.23
N ASN A 156 -1.97 6.06 -4.00
CA ASN A 156 -1.04 4.94 -4.18
C ASN A 156 0.30 5.36 -3.58
N PRO A 157 0.84 4.63 -2.60
CA PRO A 157 2.14 4.98 -2.02
C PRO A 157 3.32 4.69 -2.95
N GLY A 158 3.08 4.07 -4.12
CA GLY A 158 4.13 3.53 -4.98
C GLY A 158 4.69 2.21 -4.43
N SER A 159 5.87 1.83 -4.89
CA SER A 159 6.62 0.67 -4.39
C SER A 159 7.91 1.13 -3.70
N PRO A 160 8.23 0.62 -2.50
CA PRO A 160 9.48 0.93 -1.84
C PRO A 160 10.68 0.19 -2.45
N SER A 161 10.44 -0.83 -3.28
CA SER A 161 11.48 -1.70 -3.84
C SER A 161 11.61 -1.61 -5.36
N LEU A 162 10.49 -1.42 -6.07
CA LEU A 162 10.39 -1.48 -7.52
C LEU A 162 9.56 -0.31 -8.07
N PRO A 163 9.90 0.96 -7.77
CA PRO A 163 9.14 2.11 -8.26
C PRO A 163 9.15 2.17 -9.79
N LYS A 164 8.08 2.70 -10.39
CA LYS A 164 7.92 2.87 -11.83
C LYS A 164 7.65 4.32 -12.19
N MET A 165 7.74 4.65 -13.49
CA MET A 165 7.44 5.98 -14.05
C MET A 165 8.22 7.11 -13.35
N GLU A 166 9.48 6.84 -13.00
CA GLU A 166 10.38 7.82 -12.34
C GLU A 166 9.85 8.33 -10.97
N THR A 167 8.87 7.64 -10.37
CA THR A 167 8.44 7.98 -9.01
C THR A 167 9.46 7.49 -7.98
N ALA A 168 9.61 8.23 -6.89
CA ALA A 168 10.51 7.83 -5.81
C ALA A 168 9.99 6.58 -5.09
N PRO A 169 10.90 5.68 -4.63
CA PRO A 169 10.51 4.64 -3.68
C PRO A 169 9.94 5.28 -2.42
N GLY A 170 8.78 4.81 -1.95
CA GLY A 170 8.12 5.54 -0.89
C GLY A 170 7.01 4.79 -0.15
N PHE A 171 6.32 5.53 0.68
CA PHE A 171 5.18 5.14 1.49
C PHE A 171 4.25 6.33 1.71
N ALA A 172 3.07 6.08 2.29
CA ALA A 172 2.16 7.13 2.70
C ALA A 172 1.93 7.11 4.22
N ILE A 173 1.57 8.25 4.78
CA ILE A 173 1.05 8.35 6.15
C ILE A 173 -0.36 8.96 6.09
N TYR A 174 -1.30 8.32 6.80
CA TYR A 174 -2.60 8.89 7.09
C TYR A 174 -2.71 9.24 8.58
N GLN A 175 -3.11 10.46 8.86
CA GLN A 175 -3.45 10.93 10.20
C GLN A 175 -4.36 12.14 10.11
N ASN A 176 -5.37 12.22 10.98
CA ASN A 176 -6.25 13.40 11.13
C ASN A 176 -6.84 13.89 9.79
N LYS A 177 -7.34 12.97 8.97
CA LYS A 177 -7.93 13.24 7.64
C LYS A 177 -6.95 13.82 6.61
N LYS A 178 -5.65 13.75 6.88
CA LYS A 178 -4.58 14.15 5.98
C LYS A 178 -3.80 12.91 5.53
N ILE A 179 -3.48 12.85 4.23
CA ILE A 179 -2.56 11.87 3.64
C ILE A 179 -1.32 12.62 3.21
N THR A 180 -0.16 12.02 3.47
CA THR A 180 1.12 12.54 3.02
C THR A 180 1.93 11.41 2.40
N LEU A 181 2.41 11.59 1.18
CA LEU A 181 3.39 10.72 0.52
C LEU A 181 4.79 11.12 0.95
N TYR A 182 5.61 10.14 1.26
CA TYR A 182 7.01 10.29 1.64
C TYR A 182 7.90 9.39 0.78
N ASN A 183 9.15 9.83 0.54
CA ASN A 183 10.19 8.93 0.08
C ASN A 183 10.70 8.04 1.24
N LEU A 184 11.57 7.07 0.94
CA LEU A 184 12.12 6.16 1.97
C LEU A 184 13.06 6.83 2.97
N GLU A 185 13.51 8.03 2.70
CA GLU A 185 14.32 8.86 3.59
C GLU A 185 13.46 9.69 4.58
N GLY A 186 12.11 9.65 4.39
CA GLY A 186 11.15 10.36 5.24
C GLY A 186 10.89 11.81 4.83
N GLU A 187 11.26 12.18 3.61
CA GLU A 187 11.00 13.52 3.06
C GLU A 187 9.60 13.56 2.42
N GLU A 188 8.84 14.59 2.73
CA GLU A 188 7.49 14.80 2.17
C GLU A 188 7.56 15.07 0.66
N ILE A 189 6.83 14.28 -0.12
CA ILE A 189 6.68 14.47 -1.57
C ILE A 189 5.43 15.29 -1.88
N LYS A 190 4.30 14.92 -1.28
CA LYS A 190 2.99 15.55 -1.52
C LYS A 190 2.05 15.28 -0.37
N SER A 191 1.19 16.23 -0.04
CA SER A 191 0.12 15.99 0.95
C SER A 191 -1.22 16.51 0.47
N LEU A 192 -2.31 15.91 1.01
CA LEU A 192 -3.68 16.27 0.71
C LEU A 192 -4.57 15.99 1.94
N ALA A 193 -5.49 16.88 2.22
CA ALA A 193 -6.49 16.72 3.28
C ALA A 193 -7.90 16.62 2.70
N LEU A 194 -8.79 15.92 3.44
CA LEU A 194 -10.22 15.85 3.16
C LEU A 194 -10.92 17.19 3.42
#